data_b735f94ada0b8a310f94c5d07b4f6179
#
_entry.id   b735f94ada0b8a310f94c5d07b4f6179
#
_cell.length_a   1.000
_cell.length_b   1.000
_cell.length_c   1.000
_cell.angle_alpha   90.00
_cell.angle_beta   90.00
_cell.angle_gamma   90.00
#
_symmetry.space_group_name_H-M   'P 1'
#
loop_
_entity.id
_entity.type
_entity.pdbx_description
1 polymer ?
#
loop_
_entity_poly.entity_id
_entity_poly.type
_entity_poly.pdbx_seq_one_letter_code
_entity_poly.pdbx_strand_id
1 'polypeptide(L)'
;HWTADFKTLPKHPITQGVNPFSLKDEWYYHMKFRDNMKGVTPILSALPPADTLKRGDGPHSNNPHVRKSVLERKEKQHVAWAYERENGQRGFGITGAHHHKSWDNDNFRTCVLNAIVWTAKMEVPGKGVKSASKPTEKQLVKKQDSPPAPIDPKKALFASKIITPKTKEHSISVRAKIAGIEDLFLTITDGGNGYSCDWADWANPVLIDDKGNKTSLTSLKWKSAKADWGQVRVDRNAGGQPLRINGKKIEFGIGAHANSVIHYALPKG
;
A
#
# COMPACT_ATOMS: atom_id res chain seq x y z
N HIS A 1 14.91 -0.09 3.29
CA HIS A 1 14.63 0.81 2.14
C HIS A 1 15.88 1.56 1.75
N TRP A 2 16.22 1.57 0.44
CA TRP A 2 17.38 2.30 -0.09
C TRP A 2 17.16 2.71 -1.52
N THR A 3 17.95 3.69 -2.01
CA THR A 3 17.90 4.13 -3.40
C THR A 3 18.86 3.27 -4.23
N ALA A 4 18.31 2.47 -5.12
CA ALA A 4 19.07 1.72 -6.10
C ALA A 4 19.33 2.61 -7.33
N ASP A 5 20.58 2.64 -7.79
CA ASP A 5 21.01 3.43 -8.94
C ASP A 5 21.39 2.48 -10.09
N PHE A 6 20.52 2.39 -11.08
CA PHE A 6 20.64 1.50 -12.23
C PHE A 6 21.33 2.24 -13.41
N LYS A 7 22.64 2.45 -13.29
CA LYS A 7 23.44 3.20 -14.28
C LYS A 7 23.60 2.47 -15.61
N THR A 8 23.57 1.16 -15.58
CA THR A 8 23.76 0.31 -16.77
C THR A 8 22.69 -0.75 -16.83
N LEU A 9 22.10 -0.94 -17.99
CA LEU A 9 21.09 -1.95 -18.25
C LEU A 9 21.61 -2.95 -19.29
N PRO A 10 21.28 -4.25 -19.19
CA PRO A 10 21.68 -5.24 -20.18
C PRO A 10 20.92 -5.02 -21.50
N LYS A 11 21.47 -5.49 -22.60
CA LYS A 11 20.73 -5.58 -23.87
C LYS A 11 19.77 -6.80 -23.78
N HIS A 12 18.53 -6.55 -23.43
CA HIS A 12 17.51 -7.59 -23.26
C HIS A 12 16.12 -7.05 -23.64
N PRO A 13 15.17 -7.84 -24.13
CA PRO A 13 13.81 -7.36 -24.43
C PRO A 13 13.15 -6.62 -23.28
N ILE A 14 13.36 -7.06 -22.02
CA ILE A 14 12.80 -6.41 -20.82
C ILE A 14 13.32 -4.97 -20.64
N THR A 15 14.48 -4.63 -21.17
CA THR A 15 15.06 -3.28 -21.05
C THR A 15 14.83 -2.40 -22.28
N GLN A 16 14.05 -2.85 -23.26
CA GLN A 16 13.69 -2.02 -24.41
C GLN A 16 12.93 -0.78 -23.96
N GLY A 17 13.39 0.40 -24.41
CA GLY A 17 12.79 1.69 -24.04
C GLY A 17 12.98 2.11 -22.58
N VAL A 18 13.79 1.38 -21.81
CA VAL A 18 14.15 1.73 -20.43
C VAL A 18 15.49 2.46 -20.44
N ASN A 19 15.53 3.65 -19.85
CA ASN A 19 16.75 4.42 -19.65
C ASN A 19 17.33 4.15 -18.24
N PRO A 20 18.62 4.41 -17.99
CA PRO A 20 19.19 4.42 -16.64
C PRO A 20 18.34 5.28 -15.69
N PHE A 21 18.12 4.80 -14.48
CA PHE A 21 17.27 5.49 -13.49
C PHE A 21 17.68 5.13 -12.06
N SER A 22 17.27 5.97 -11.13
CA SER A 22 17.38 5.71 -9.70
C SER A 22 16.00 5.60 -9.09
N LEU A 23 15.84 4.68 -8.14
CA LEU A 23 14.54 4.47 -7.48
C LEU A 23 14.74 4.04 -6.01
N LYS A 24 14.08 4.77 -5.10
CA LYS A 24 14.02 4.38 -3.69
C LYS A 24 12.87 3.41 -3.48
N ASP A 25 13.19 2.21 -2.98
CA ASP A 25 12.21 1.18 -2.65
C ASP A 25 12.73 0.28 -1.51
N GLU A 26 11.95 -0.69 -1.11
CA GLU A 26 12.39 -1.79 -0.26
C GLU A 26 13.02 -2.88 -1.13
N TRP A 27 14.21 -2.62 -1.59
CA TRP A 27 14.96 -3.56 -2.41
C TRP A 27 15.59 -4.65 -1.54
N TYR A 28 15.12 -5.89 -1.70
CA TYR A 28 15.82 -7.06 -1.14
C TYR A 28 16.98 -7.44 -2.05
N TYR A 29 18.09 -7.79 -1.45
CA TYR A 29 19.31 -8.16 -2.18
C TYR A 29 20.01 -9.36 -1.54
N HIS A 30 21.14 -9.79 -2.12
CA HIS A 30 21.83 -11.03 -1.81
C HIS A 30 20.94 -12.26 -2.05
N MET A 31 20.23 -12.22 -3.18
CA MET A 31 19.39 -13.33 -3.63
C MET A 31 20.25 -14.54 -3.99
N LYS A 32 19.76 -15.73 -3.70
CA LYS A 32 20.42 -16.98 -4.07
C LYS A 32 19.93 -17.41 -5.47
N PHE A 33 20.87 -17.46 -6.41
CA PHE A 33 20.62 -17.93 -7.77
C PHE A 33 21.14 -19.35 -7.97
N ARG A 34 20.82 -19.94 -9.12
CA ARG A 34 21.37 -21.21 -9.56
C ARG A 34 22.87 -21.10 -9.79
N ASP A 35 23.58 -22.22 -9.69
CA ASP A 35 25.02 -22.28 -9.94
C ASP A 35 25.37 -21.71 -11.32
N ASN A 36 26.44 -20.91 -11.34
CA ASN A 36 26.90 -20.20 -12.54
C ASN A 36 25.82 -19.35 -13.24
N MET A 37 24.79 -18.89 -12.53
CA MET A 37 23.68 -18.10 -13.10
C MET A 37 23.01 -18.78 -14.31
N LYS A 38 22.98 -20.11 -14.37
CA LYS A 38 22.46 -20.86 -15.52
C LYS A 38 21.02 -20.45 -15.84
N GLY A 39 20.83 -19.89 -17.05
CA GLY A 39 19.56 -19.37 -17.54
C GLY A 39 19.09 -18.05 -16.90
N VAL A 40 19.87 -17.46 -16.01
CA VAL A 40 19.55 -16.20 -15.32
C VAL A 40 20.27 -15.03 -15.98
N THR A 41 19.53 -14.02 -16.38
CA THR A 41 20.05 -12.75 -16.86
C THR A 41 19.69 -11.64 -15.87
N PRO A 42 20.66 -10.99 -15.19
CA PRO A 42 20.38 -9.83 -14.35
C PRO A 42 19.81 -8.67 -15.19
N ILE A 43 18.68 -8.14 -14.77
CA ILE A 43 18.01 -7.02 -15.46
C ILE A 43 18.27 -5.70 -14.74
N LEU A 44 18.07 -5.65 -13.43
CA LEU A 44 18.39 -4.50 -12.60
C LEU A 44 19.40 -4.89 -11.54
N SER A 45 20.53 -4.18 -11.52
CA SER A 45 21.62 -4.44 -10.58
C SER A 45 22.18 -3.14 -10.04
N ALA A 46 22.30 -3.04 -8.74
CA ALA A 46 22.86 -1.85 -8.07
C ALA A 46 23.72 -2.26 -6.87
N LEU A 47 24.62 -1.39 -6.44
CA LEU A 47 25.42 -1.58 -5.24
C LEU A 47 24.63 -0.98 -4.05
N PRO A 48 24.22 -1.79 -3.05
CA PRO A 48 23.56 -1.27 -1.87
C PRO A 48 24.46 -0.33 -1.08
N PRO A 49 23.95 0.79 -0.54
CA PRO A 49 24.73 1.66 0.33
C PRO A 49 25.18 0.95 1.61
N ALA A 50 26.37 1.29 2.12
CA ALA A 50 26.92 0.70 3.34
C ALA A 50 25.98 0.82 4.56
N ASP A 51 25.15 1.86 4.58
CA ASP A 51 24.18 2.08 5.66
C ASP A 51 23.12 0.97 5.77
N THR A 52 22.81 0.26 4.69
CA THR A 52 21.89 -0.88 4.71
C THR A 52 22.46 -2.07 5.49
N LEU A 53 23.75 -2.08 5.76
CA LEU A 53 24.49 -3.17 6.41
C LEU A 53 24.87 -2.86 7.86
N LYS A 54 24.33 -1.80 8.47
CA LYS A 54 24.54 -1.44 9.88
C LYS A 54 23.76 -2.30 10.86
N ARG A 55 22.74 -3.04 10.42
CA ARG A 55 21.97 -3.94 11.27
C ARG A 55 22.81 -5.13 11.72
N GLY A 56 22.50 -5.67 12.89
CA GLY A 56 23.06 -6.94 13.37
C GLY A 56 22.72 -8.12 12.45
N ASP A 57 23.45 -9.22 12.60
CA ASP A 57 23.21 -10.45 11.86
C ASP A 57 21.92 -11.13 12.32
N GLY A 58 21.21 -11.77 11.40
CA GLY A 58 19.97 -12.46 11.68
C GLY A 58 19.33 -13.07 10.44
N PRO A 59 18.29 -13.91 10.60
CA PRO A 59 17.67 -14.65 9.49
C PRO A 59 17.02 -13.74 8.44
N HIS A 60 16.62 -12.53 8.83
CA HIS A 60 15.99 -11.54 7.95
C HIS A 60 16.76 -10.22 7.90
N SER A 61 18.06 -10.26 8.15
CA SER A 61 18.92 -9.09 8.22
C SER A 61 20.25 -9.35 7.54
N ASN A 62 21.35 -8.90 8.13
CA ASN A 62 22.69 -9.07 7.59
C ASN A 62 23.30 -10.43 7.94
N ASN A 63 24.39 -10.74 7.26
CA ASN A 63 25.30 -11.83 7.59
C ASN A 63 26.69 -11.52 7.04
N PRO A 64 27.76 -12.29 7.46
CA PRO A 64 29.12 -12.05 7.00
C PRO A 64 29.29 -12.13 5.47
N HIS A 65 28.55 -13.02 4.82
CA HIS A 65 28.67 -13.21 3.36
C HIS A 65 28.16 -11.97 2.58
N VAL A 66 27.05 -11.39 3.00
CA VAL A 66 26.51 -10.19 2.35
C VAL A 66 27.42 -8.98 2.59
N ARG A 67 28.00 -8.84 3.80
CA ARG A 67 28.97 -7.77 4.04
C ARG A 67 30.21 -7.92 3.18
N LYS A 68 30.75 -9.11 3.09
CA LYS A 68 31.91 -9.40 2.22
C LYS A 68 31.60 -9.05 0.75
N SER A 69 30.44 -9.46 0.25
CA SER A 69 30.01 -9.15 -1.12
C SER A 69 29.88 -7.64 -1.37
N VAL A 70 29.16 -6.94 -0.51
CA VAL A 70 28.80 -5.52 -0.74
C VAL A 70 29.90 -4.56 -0.30
N LEU A 71 30.48 -4.75 0.91
CA LEU A 71 31.44 -3.78 1.48
C LEU A 71 32.87 -4.00 0.99
N GLU A 72 33.29 -5.26 0.89
CA GLU A 72 34.68 -5.59 0.51
C GLU A 72 34.82 -5.69 -1.03
N ARG A 73 34.05 -6.59 -1.66
CA ARG A 73 34.16 -6.84 -3.10
C ARG A 73 33.42 -5.85 -3.98
N LYS A 74 32.57 -4.98 -3.39
CA LYS A 74 31.76 -3.98 -4.12
C LYS A 74 30.90 -4.60 -5.23
N GLU A 75 30.39 -5.79 -4.99
CA GLU A 75 29.57 -6.51 -5.96
C GLU A 75 28.15 -5.91 -6.06
N LYS A 76 27.76 -5.53 -7.26
CA LYS A 76 26.37 -5.14 -7.51
C LYS A 76 25.45 -6.30 -7.21
N GLN A 77 24.36 -6.00 -6.54
CA GLN A 77 23.32 -6.97 -6.19
C GLN A 77 22.21 -6.96 -7.23
N HIS A 78 21.76 -8.13 -7.64
CA HIS A 78 20.70 -8.28 -8.62
C HIS A 78 19.35 -8.21 -7.93
N VAL A 79 18.57 -7.18 -8.25
CA VAL A 79 17.26 -6.92 -7.66
C VAL A 79 16.09 -7.14 -8.65
N ALA A 80 16.42 -7.34 -9.93
CA ALA A 80 15.50 -7.90 -10.90
C ALA A 80 16.29 -8.78 -11.90
N TRP A 81 15.67 -9.87 -12.35
CA TRP A 81 16.30 -10.84 -13.25
C TRP A 81 15.28 -11.51 -14.17
N ALA A 82 15.73 -11.88 -15.36
CA ALA A 82 15.04 -12.77 -16.26
C ALA A 82 15.56 -14.21 -16.07
N TYR A 83 14.72 -15.18 -16.27
CA TYR A 83 15.08 -16.59 -16.25
C TYR A 83 14.50 -17.30 -17.47
N GLU A 84 15.36 -17.93 -18.26
CA GLU A 84 14.98 -18.79 -19.38
C GLU A 84 15.30 -20.25 -19.04
N ARG A 85 14.29 -21.10 -19.09
CA ARG A 85 14.40 -22.53 -18.86
C ARG A 85 14.86 -23.23 -20.14
N GLU A 86 15.47 -24.39 -20.00
CA GLU A 86 15.90 -25.23 -21.12
C GLU A 86 14.74 -25.63 -22.06
N ASN A 87 13.54 -25.71 -21.54
CA ASN A 87 12.32 -25.94 -22.33
C ASN A 87 11.73 -24.68 -22.97
N GLY A 88 12.46 -23.57 -22.93
CA GLY A 88 12.04 -22.29 -23.49
C GLY A 88 10.97 -21.54 -22.71
N GLN A 89 10.61 -21.98 -21.52
CA GLN A 89 9.73 -21.21 -20.63
C GLN A 89 10.51 -20.05 -20.00
N ARG A 90 9.81 -18.94 -19.73
CA ARG A 90 10.40 -17.70 -19.22
C ARG A 90 9.82 -17.35 -17.85
N GLY A 91 10.64 -16.73 -17.04
CA GLY A 91 10.25 -16.18 -15.74
C GLY A 91 10.92 -14.84 -15.51
N PHE A 92 10.32 -14.03 -14.67
CA PHE A 92 10.89 -12.75 -14.23
C PHE A 92 10.73 -12.62 -12.72
N GLY A 93 11.75 -12.16 -12.05
CA GLY A 93 11.73 -11.85 -10.63
C GLY A 93 12.18 -10.44 -10.38
N ILE A 94 11.55 -9.79 -9.40
CA ILE A 94 11.91 -8.44 -8.95
C ILE A 94 11.65 -8.34 -7.44
N THR A 95 12.53 -7.66 -6.72
CA THR A 95 12.44 -7.52 -5.27
C THR A 95 11.89 -6.17 -4.81
N GLY A 96 11.72 -5.22 -5.73
CA GLY A 96 11.10 -3.91 -5.47
C GLY A 96 9.57 -3.93 -5.61
N ALA A 97 8.99 -2.76 -5.77
CA ALA A 97 7.54 -2.50 -5.86
C ALA A 97 6.78 -2.54 -4.52
N HIS A 98 7.49 -2.40 -3.41
CA HIS A 98 6.85 -2.24 -2.09
C HIS A 98 6.09 -0.91 -2.00
N HIS A 99 6.72 0.18 -2.44
CA HIS A 99 6.09 1.48 -2.42
C HIS A 99 5.22 1.72 -3.65
N HIS A 100 3.95 2.06 -3.43
CA HIS A 100 3.05 2.41 -4.53
C HIS A 100 3.60 3.55 -5.41
N LYS A 101 4.33 4.50 -4.81
CA LYS A 101 5.02 5.59 -5.51
C LYS A 101 6.08 5.13 -6.50
N SER A 102 6.63 3.93 -6.36
CA SER A 102 7.61 3.39 -7.31
C SER A 102 7.03 3.22 -8.71
N TRP A 103 5.71 3.03 -8.80
CA TRP A 103 4.99 2.96 -10.07
C TRP A 103 4.85 4.30 -10.80
N ASP A 104 5.20 5.43 -10.16
CA ASP A 104 5.26 6.74 -10.83
C ASP A 104 6.51 6.86 -11.71
N ASN A 105 7.53 6.01 -11.53
CA ASN A 105 8.73 5.99 -12.35
C ASN A 105 8.47 5.24 -13.68
N ASP A 106 8.55 5.96 -14.80
CA ASP A 106 8.26 5.43 -16.13
C ASP A 106 9.19 4.28 -16.51
N ASN A 107 10.49 4.38 -16.19
CA ASN A 107 11.46 3.34 -16.49
C ASN A 107 11.20 2.05 -15.72
N PHE A 108 10.88 2.18 -14.43
CA PHE A 108 10.50 1.04 -13.58
C PHE A 108 9.24 0.34 -14.13
N ARG A 109 8.21 1.12 -14.43
CA ARG A 109 6.95 0.64 -14.99
C ARG A 109 7.12 -0.04 -16.34
N THR A 110 7.88 0.60 -17.25
CA THR A 110 8.20 0.03 -18.56
C THR A 110 8.94 -1.30 -18.43
N CYS A 111 9.94 -1.38 -17.54
CA CYS A 111 10.68 -2.61 -17.27
C CYS A 111 9.74 -3.76 -16.83
N VAL A 112 8.83 -3.51 -15.90
CA VAL A 112 7.89 -4.53 -15.41
C VAL A 112 6.89 -4.94 -16.50
N LEU A 113 6.34 -3.98 -17.24
CA LEU A 113 5.40 -4.27 -18.34
C LEU A 113 6.07 -5.06 -19.47
N ASN A 114 7.29 -4.69 -19.83
CA ASN A 114 8.10 -5.46 -20.79
C ASN A 114 8.32 -6.89 -20.31
N ALA A 115 8.59 -7.08 -19.02
CA ALA A 115 8.78 -8.40 -18.44
C ALA A 115 7.51 -9.26 -18.51
N ILE A 116 6.33 -8.68 -18.31
CA ILE A 116 5.04 -9.37 -18.47
C ILE A 116 4.87 -9.85 -19.92
N VAL A 117 5.09 -8.96 -20.91
CA VAL A 117 4.98 -9.29 -22.32
C VAL A 117 6.00 -10.37 -22.71
N TRP A 118 7.25 -10.22 -22.25
CA TRP A 118 8.32 -11.16 -22.53
C TRP A 118 8.07 -12.56 -21.92
N THR A 119 7.57 -12.61 -20.68
CA THR A 119 7.25 -13.90 -20.03
C THR A 119 6.07 -14.60 -20.71
N ALA A 120 5.14 -13.84 -21.28
CA ALA A 120 4.05 -14.36 -22.12
C ALA A 120 4.52 -14.85 -23.51
N LYS A 121 5.84 -14.78 -23.78
CA LYS A 121 6.45 -15.11 -25.10
C LYS A 121 5.99 -14.23 -26.26
N MET A 122 5.46 -13.07 -25.95
CA MET A 122 5.11 -12.05 -26.92
C MET A 122 6.32 -11.17 -27.25
N GLU A 123 6.30 -10.53 -28.41
CA GLU A 123 7.30 -9.55 -28.79
C GLU A 123 7.16 -8.26 -27.97
N VAL A 124 8.24 -7.85 -27.34
CA VAL A 124 8.29 -6.58 -26.62
C VAL A 124 8.52 -5.45 -27.63
N PRO A 125 7.70 -4.38 -27.65
CA PRO A 125 7.91 -3.25 -28.55
C PRO A 125 9.30 -2.63 -28.40
N GLY A 126 9.96 -2.27 -29.52
CA GLY A 126 11.35 -1.75 -29.51
C GLY A 126 11.56 -0.49 -28.65
N LYS A 127 10.50 0.31 -28.42
CA LYS A 127 10.49 1.47 -27.52
C LYS A 127 9.90 1.16 -26.12
N GLY A 128 9.74 -0.12 -25.80
CA GLY A 128 9.10 -0.60 -24.59
C GLY A 128 7.58 -0.45 -24.60
N VAL A 129 6.94 -1.13 -23.64
CA VAL A 129 5.48 -1.02 -23.42
C VAL A 129 5.17 0.33 -22.81
N LYS A 130 4.37 1.13 -23.50
CA LYS A 130 3.95 2.44 -23.01
C LYS A 130 2.84 2.33 -21.98
N SER A 131 2.93 3.13 -20.94
CA SER A 131 1.89 3.30 -19.94
C SER A 131 1.83 4.74 -19.45
N ALA A 132 0.66 5.21 -19.05
CA ALA A 132 0.52 6.51 -18.41
C ALA A 132 0.83 6.39 -16.91
N SER A 133 1.66 7.28 -16.37
CA SER A 133 1.99 7.34 -14.94
C SER A 133 0.84 7.86 -14.08
N LYS A 134 -0.05 8.66 -14.66
CA LYS A 134 -1.24 9.21 -14.00
C LYS A 134 -2.42 9.15 -14.96
N PRO A 135 -3.61 8.77 -14.50
CA PRO A 135 -4.82 9.03 -15.26
C PRO A 135 -4.90 10.54 -15.51
N THR A 136 -5.13 10.96 -16.74
CA THR A 136 -5.42 12.38 -16.99
C THR A 136 -6.66 12.77 -16.18
N GLU A 137 -6.72 14.01 -15.66
CA GLU A 137 -7.86 14.52 -14.88
C GLU A 137 -9.22 14.19 -15.55
N LYS A 138 -9.29 14.17 -16.88
CA LYS A 138 -10.47 13.73 -17.65
C LYS A 138 -10.85 12.25 -17.46
N GLN A 139 -9.90 11.37 -17.12
CA GLN A 139 -10.17 9.95 -16.87
C GLN A 139 -10.55 9.67 -15.41
N LEU A 140 -10.14 10.55 -14.48
CA LEU A 140 -10.54 10.50 -13.07
C LEU A 140 -11.97 10.99 -12.85
N VAL A 141 -12.46 11.94 -13.67
CA VAL A 141 -13.82 12.52 -13.55
C VAL A 141 -14.93 11.52 -13.93
N LYS A 142 -14.62 10.40 -14.59
CA LYS A 142 -15.62 9.35 -14.93
C LYS A 142 -15.67 8.19 -13.94
N LYS A 143 -14.88 8.20 -12.85
CA LYS A 143 -14.90 7.15 -11.84
C LYS A 143 -14.79 7.79 -10.45
N GLN A 144 -15.90 7.77 -9.77
CA GLN A 144 -16.13 8.13 -8.37
C GLN A 144 -16.40 9.62 -8.13
N ASP A 145 -17.56 9.86 -7.51
CA ASP A 145 -17.74 10.99 -6.62
C ASP A 145 -16.48 11.13 -5.77
N SER A 146 -15.78 12.24 -5.94
CA SER A 146 -14.55 12.52 -5.17
C SER A 146 -14.89 12.35 -3.70
N PRO A 147 -14.08 11.64 -2.90
CA PRO A 147 -14.28 11.66 -1.46
C PRO A 147 -14.28 13.13 -1.03
N PRO A 148 -15.19 13.53 -0.14
CA PRO A 148 -15.22 14.89 0.35
C PRO A 148 -13.83 15.27 0.83
N ALA A 149 -13.46 16.54 0.60
CA ALA A 149 -12.20 17.10 1.10
C ALA A 149 -12.05 16.78 2.60
N PRO A 150 -10.80 16.65 3.11
CA PRO A 150 -10.59 16.39 4.53
C PRO A 150 -11.45 17.35 5.34
N ILE A 151 -12.34 16.80 6.16
CA ILE A 151 -13.24 17.59 6.99
C ILE A 151 -12.36 18.34 7.97
N ASP A 152 -12.45 19.69 7.97
CA ASP A 152 -11.79 20.53 8.96
C ASP A 152 -12.23 20.06 10.36
N PRO A 153 -11.33 19.57 11.22
CA PRO A 153 -11.70 19.08 12.55
C PRO A 153 -12.42 20.13 13.40
N LYS A 154 -12.21 21.43 13.11
CA LYS A 154 -12.90 22.55 13.78
C LYS A 154 -14.38 22.65 13.40
N LYS A 155 -14.80 22.03 12.30
CA LYS A 155 -16.20 21.98 11.85
C LYS A 155 -16.87 20.66 12.19
N ALA A 156 -16.15 19.71 12.81
CA ALA A 156 -16.71 18.43 13.21
C ALA A 156 -17.70 18.59 14.38
N LEU A 157 -18.85 17.92 14.31
CA LEU A 157 -19.81 17.87 15.42
C LEU A 157 -19.24 17.15 16.65
N PHE A 158 -18.27 16.28 16.42
CA PHE A 158 -17.50 15.59 17.45
C PHE A 158 -16.08 15.34 16.93
N ALA A 159 -15.08 15.64 17.75
CA ALA A 159 -13.69 15.26 17.52
C ALA A 159 -13.13 14.65 18.82
N SER A 160 -12.55 13.47 18.72
CA SER A 160 -11.92 12.84 19.87
C SER A 160 -10.54 13.41 20.16
N LYS A 161 -10.03 13.18 21.37
CA LYS A 161 -8.59 13.22 21.62
C LYS A 161 -7.92 12.07 20.85
N ILE A 162 -6.62 12.21 20.57
CA ILE A 162 -5.84 11.15 19.95
C ILE A 162 -5.86 9.90 20.84
N ILE A 163 -6.23 8.76 20.28
CA ILE A 163 -6.19 7.47 20.96
C ILE A 163 -4.80 6.87 20.72
N THR A 164 -4.14 6.45 21.77
CA THR A 164 -2.80 5.84 21.73
C THR A 164 -2.82 4.51 22.48
N PRO A 165 -1.80 3.67 22.36
CA PRO A 165 -1.68 2.45 23.18
C PRO A 165 -1.74 2.69 24.70
N LYS A 166 -1.52 3.94 25.14
CA LYS A 166 -1.62 4.35 26.55
C LYS A 166 -3.02 4.81 26.95
N THR A 167 -3.93 4.97 25.99
CA THR A 167 -5.31 5.38 26.26
C THR A 167 -6.06 4.26 27.00
N LYS A 168 -6.60 4.58 28.17
CA LYS A 168 -7.38 3.61 28.97
C LYS A 168 -8.53 3.07 28.13
N GLU A 169 -8.78 1.76 28.22
CA GLU A 169 -9.85 1.04 27.51
C GLU A 169 -9.76 1.04 25.97
N HIS A 170 -8.79 1.73 25.36
CA HIS A 170 -8.61 1.82 23.90
C HIS A 170 -9.90 2.19 23.16
N SER A 171 -10.81 2.90 23.79
CA SER A 171 -12.08 3.33 23.23
C SER A 171 -12.53 4.69 23.76
N ILE A 172 -13.33 5.38 22.97
CA ILE A 172 -13.95 6.66 23.33
C ILE A 172 -15.43 6.57 22.97
N SER A 173 -16.31 6.94 23.91
CA SER A 173 -17.74 7.06 23.64
C SER A 173 -17.99 8.29 22.77
N VAL A 174 -18.75 8.10 21.69
CA VAL A 174 -19.13 9.18 20.77
C VAL A 174 -20.63 9.41 20.88
N ARG A 175 -21.04 10.67 21.10
CA ARG A 175 -22.43 11.09 21.04
C ARG A 175 -22.50 12.49 20.44
N ALA A 176 -23.25 12.65 19.36
CA ALA A 176 -23.42 13.90 18.66
C ALA A 176 -24.90 14.13 18.30
N LYS A 177 -25.38 15.39 18.37
CA LYS A 177 -26.68 15.77 17.83
C LYS A 177 -26.56 15.95 16.33
N ILE A 178 -27.37 15.21 15.58
CA ILE A 178 -27.35 15.20 14.11
C ILE A 178 -28.71 15.54 13.49
N ALA A 179 -29.62 16.12 14.28
CA ALA A 179 -30.93 16.56 13.77
C ALA A 179 -30.74 17.57 12.63
N GLY A 180 -31.43 17.37 11.51
CA GLY A 180 -31.34 18.20 10.31
C GLY A 180 -30.09 17.97 9.45
N ILE A 181 -29.27 16.98 9.76
CA ILE A 181 -28.11 16.60 8.96
C ILE A 181 -28.55 15.59 7.90
N GLU A 182 -28.31 15.89 6.62
CA GLU A 182 -28.57 14.96 5.52
C GLU A 182 -27.38 14.06 5.17
N ASP A 183 -26.16 14.53 5.39
CA ASP A 183 -24.92 13.82 5.09
C ASP A 183 -24.07 13.65 6.36
N LEU A 184 -23.87 12.39 6.77
CA LEU A 184 -23.05 12.04 7.93
C LEU A 184 -21.70 11.49 7.46
N PHE A 185 -20.62 12.07 7.99
CA PHE A 185 -19.25 11.60 7.75
C PHE A 185 -18.65 11.02 9.02
N LEU A 186 -18.23 9.77 8.96
CA LEU A 186 -17.41 9.14 9.99
C LEU A 186 -15.96 9.14 9.51
N THR A 187 -15.08 9.85 10.23
CA THR A 187 -13.69 10.04 9.82
C THR A 187 -12.73 9.51 10.89
N ILE A 188 -11.70 8.79 10.46
CA ILE A 188 -10.58 8.37 11.30
C ILE A 188 -9.32 8.94 10.68
N THR A 189 -8.52 9.65 11.48
CA THR A 189 -7.25 10.24 11.08
C THR A 189 -6.10 9.51 11.76
N ASP A 190 -4.90 9.65 11.21
CA ASP A 190 -3.64 9.11 11.73
C ASP A 190 -3.04 9.91 12.91
N GLY A 191 -3.77 10.89 13.45
CA GLY A 191 -3.28 11.72 14.54
C GLY A 191 -2.06 12.58 14.20
N GLY A 192 -1.61 12.60 12.94
CA GLY A 192 -0.48 13.39 12.45
C GLY A 192 0.88 12.71 12.55
N ASN A 193 0.94 11.42 12.90
CA ASN A 193 2.19 10.66 13.00
C ASN A 193 2.34 9.58 11.91
N GLY A 194 1.42 9.53 10.94
CA GLY A 194 1.34 8.54 9.89
C GLY A 194 0.47 7.33 10.27
N TYR A 195 -0.16 6.74 9.28
CA TYR A 195 -1.23 5.73 9.45
C TYR A 195 -0.76 4.31 9.81
N SER A 196 0.53 4.09 10.04
CA SER A 196 1.06 2.74 10.32
C SER A 196 0.48 2.15 11.61
N CYS A 197 -0.25 1.03 11.49
CA CYS A 197 -0.90 0.31 12.58
C CYS A 197 -2.09 1.05 13.23
N ASP A 198 -2.66 2.05 12.58
CA ASP A 198 -3.79 2.82 13.10
C ASP A 198 -5.13 2.16 12.77
N TRP A 199 -5.33 0.99 13.37
CA TRP A 199 -6.59 0.27 13.29
C TRP A 199 -7.65 0.97 14.16
N ALA A 200 -8.82 1.22 13.61
CA ALA A 200 -9.92 1.81 14.36
C ALA A 200 -11.27 1.28 13.90
N ASP A 201 -12.12 1.03 14.87
CA ASP A 201 -13.44 0.46 14.65
C ASP A 201 -14.52 1.36 15.25
N TRP A 202 -15.58 1.59 14.51
CA TRP A 202 -16.83 2.19 15.02
C TRP A 202 -17.68 1.10 15.67
N ALA A 203 -17.56 0.96 16.99
CA ALA A 203 -18.25 -0.08 17.74
C ALA A 203 -19.71 0.31 18.03
N ASN A 204 -20.64 -0.56 17.71
CA ASN A 204 -22.07 -0.41 17.96
C ASN A 204 -22.63 0.97 17.52
N PRO A 205 -22.34 1.43 16.29
CA PRO A 205 -22.79 2.73 15.84
C PRO A 205 -24.28 2.73 15.55
N VAL A 206 -25.02 3.61 16.24
CA VAL A 206 -26.49 3.70 16.12
C VAL A 206 -26.94 5.15 15.94
N LEU A 207 -27.96 5.34 15.10
CA LEU A 207 -28.78 6.53 15.05
C LEU A 207 -29.91 6.39 16.06
N ILE A 208 -30.26 7.46 16.72
CA ILE A 208 -31.38 7.48 17.68
C ILE A 208 -32.30 8.62 17.26
N ASP A 209 -33.56 8.29 16.95
CA ASP A 209 -34.57 9.29 16.59
C ASP A 209 -35.10 10.03 17.83
N ASP A 210 -36.00 10.98 17.63
CA ASP A 210 -36.65 11.77 18.71
C ASP A 210 -37.58 10.94 19.60
N LYS A 211 -38.01 9.78 19.12
CA LYS A 211 -38.83 8.79 19.89
C LYS A 211 -37.98 7.77 20.63
N GLY A 212 -36.64 7.84 20.45
CA GLY A 212 -35.69 6.90 21.08
C GLY A 212 -35.50 5.58 20.34
N ASN A 213 -36.04 5.42 19.11
CA ASN A 213 -35.81 4.24 18.30
C ASN A 213 -34.37 4.24 17.80
N LYS A 214 -33.78 3.05 17.76
CA LYS A 214 -32.37 2.86 17.34
C LYS A 214 -32.28 2.19 15.99
N THR A 215 -31.50 2.79 15.09
CA THR A 215 -31.14 2.21 13.79
C THR A 215 -29.63 2.04 13.73
N SER A 216 -29.16 0.82 13.51
CA SER A 216 -27.71 0.56 13.35
C SER A 216 -27.20 1.16 12.03
N LEU A 217 -26.05 1.87 12.07
CA LEU A 217 -25.37 2.31 10.86
C LEU A 217 -24.88 1.14 10.01
N THR A 218 -24.67 -0.03 10.62
CA THR A 218 -24.27 -1.24 9.86
C THR A 218 -25.38 -1.79 8.98
N SER A 219 -26.64 -1.45 9.25
CA SER A 219 -27.79 -1.82 8.42
C SER A 219 -28.05 -0.84 7.27
N LEU A 220 -27.39 0.32 7.28
CA LEU A 220 -27.53 1.34 6.26
C LEU A 220 -26.43 1.19 5.19
N LYS A 221 -26.80 1.47 3.95
CA LYS A 221 -25.81 1.52 2.86
C LYS A 221 -25.12 2.89 2.85
N TRP A 222 -23.79 2.95 2.93
CA TRP A 222 -23.05 4.18 2.75
C TRP A 222 -23.05 4.63 1.28
N LYS A 223 -22.98 5.93 1.03
CA LYS A 223 -22.76 6.53 -0.30
C LYS A 223 -21.34 6.22 -0.79
N SER A 224 -20.37 6.39 0.09
CA SER A 224 -18.96 6.09 -0.18
C SER A 224 -18.23 5.70 1.09
N ALA A 225 -17.18 4.87 0.95
CA ALA A 225 -16.28 4.54 2.05
C ALA A 225 -14.87 4.38 1.49
N LYS A 226 -13.88 5.01 2.13
CA LYS A 226 -12.46 4.94 1.76
C LYS A 226 -11.61 4.75 3.02
N ALA A 227 -10.56 3.97 2.89
CA ALA A 227 -9.47 3.87 3.86
C ALA A 227 -8.14 3.85 3.11
N ASP A 228 -7.07 4.37 3.71
CA ASP A 228 -5.74 4.39 3.08
C ASP A 228 -5.10 3.00 3.10
N TRP A 229 -5.51 2.14 4.03
CA TRP A 229 -5.12 0.74 4.07
C TRP A 229 -6.30 -0.18 4.37
N GLY A 230 -6.30 -1.38 3.77
CA GLY A 230 -7.37 -2.36 3.92
C GLY A 230 -8.67 -1.92 3.24
N GLN A 231 -9.79 -2.29 3.84
CA GLN A 231 -11.13 -1.92 3.36
C GLN A 231 -12.02 -1.58 4.55
N VAL A 232 -12.91 -0.60 4.36
CA VAL A 232 -14.02 -0.38 5.30
C VAL A 232 -14.98 -1.58 5.22
N ARG A 233 -15.29 -2.19 6.37
CA ARG A 233 -16.09 -3.41 6.44
C ARG A 233 -17.14 -3.35 7.54
N VAL A 234 -18.30 -3.92 7.27
CA VAL A 234 -19.33 -4.16 8.29
C VAL A 234 -18.96 -5.43 9.08
N ASP A 235 -19.05 -5.38 10.40
CA ASP A 235 -18.86 -6.47 11.38
C ASP A 235 -17.48 -7.15 11.30
N ARG A 236 -16.53 -6.49 10.66
CA ARG A 236 -15.13 -6.92 10.55
C ARG A 236 -14.20 -5.71 10.55
N ASN A 237 -12.98 -5.90 11.02
CA ASN A 237 -11.95 -4.86 10.93
C ASN A 237 -11.46 -4.68 9.48
N ALA A 238 -10.63 -3.67 9.23
CA ALA A 238 -10.11 -3.34 7.90
C ALA A 238 -9.37 -4.50 7.20
N GLY A 239 -8.81 -5.44 7.96
CA GLY A 239 -8.14 -6.64 7.47
C GLY A 239 -9.07 -7.85 7.31
N GLY A 240 -10.38 -7.74 7.64
CA GLY A 240 -11.37 -8.80 7.49
C GLY A 240 -11.51 -9.73 8.70
N GLN A 241 -10.84 -9.47 9.83
CA GLN A 241 -10.97 -10.23 11.06
C GLN A 241 -12.15 -9.72 11.91
N PRO A 242 -12.66 -10.51 12.88
CA PRO A 242 -13.71 -10.06 13.80
C PRO A 242 -13.31 -8.80 14.58
N LEU A 243 -14.26 -7.89 14.78
CA LEU A 243 -14.06 -6.69 15.57
C LEU A 243 -13.78 -7.01 17.04
N ARG A 244 -12.79 -6.34 17.63
CA ARG A 244 -12.42 -6.52 19.04
C ARG A 244 -11.96 -5.22 19.67
N ILE A 245 -12.38 -4.99 20.94
CA ILE A 245 -11.82 -3.95 21.81
C ILE A 245 -11.28 -4.63 23.07
N ASN A 246 -10.02 -4.40 23.44
CA ASN A 246 -9.37 -5.05 24.57
C ASN A 246 -9.53 -6.58 24.57
N GLY A 247 -9.43 -7.21 23.40
CA GLY A 247 -9.61 -8.65 23.22
C GLY A 247 -11.07 -9.13 23.24
N LYS A 248 -12.03 -8.31 23.70
CA LYS A 248 -13.46 -8.64 23.71
C LYS A 248 -14.08 -8.45 22.33
N LYS A 249 -14.84 -9.43 21.88
CA LYS A 249 -15.59 -9.34 20.62
C LYS A 249 -16.66 -8.24 20.71
N ILE A 250 -16.77 -7.44 19.65
CA ILE A 250 -17.84 -6.46 19.45
C ILE A 250 -18.96 -7.14 18.67
N GLU A 251 -20.21 -6.88 19.06
CA GLU A 251 -21.37 -7.52 18.47
C GLU A 251 -21.57 -7.08 17.01
N PHE A 252 -21.57 -5.77 16.76
CA PHE A 252 -21.65 -5.19 15.43
C PHE A 252 -20.84 -3.90 15.35
N GLY A 253 -20.44 -3.53 14.14
CA GLY A 253 -19.66 -2.30 13.96
C GLY A 253 -19.11 -2.15 12.55
N ILE A 254 -18.30 -1.10 12.36
CA ILE A 254 -17.67 -0.80 11.11
C ILE A 254 -16.17 -0.68 11.36
N GLY A 255 -15.39 -1.60 10.78
CA GLY A 255 -13.95 -1.56 10.88
C GLY A 255 -13.35 -0.73 9.76
N ALA A 256 -12.34 0.04 10.12
CA ALA A 256 -11.58 0.86 9.21
C ALA A 256 -10.11 0.96 9.64
N HIS A 257 -9.31 1.64 8.86
CA HIS A 257 -7.93 1.99 9.14
C HIS A 257 -7.71 3.46 8.79
N ALA A 258 -6.87 4.15 9.53
CA ALA A 258 -6.53 5.53 9.18
C ALA A 258 -5.75 5.60 7.84
N ASN A 259 -5.90 6.63 7.04
CA ASN A 259 -6.97 7.62 7.15
C ASN A 259 -8.23 7.06 6.48
N SER A 260 -9.38 7.27 7.07
CA SER A 260 -10.63 6.79 6.47
C SER A 260 -11.76 7.79 6.58
N VAL A 261 -12.65 7.74 5.59
CA VAL A 261 -13.89 8.53 5.54
C VAL A 261 -15.01 7.63 5.07
N ILE A 262 -16.10 7.58 5.84
CA ILE A 262 -17.33 6.86 5.49
C ILE A 262 -18.45 7.89 5.42
N HIS A 263 -19.14 7.94 4.29
CA HIS A 263 -20.20 8.90 4.01
C HIS A 263 -21.56 8.20 3.92
N TYR A 264 -22.47 8.60 4.77
CA TYR A 264 -23.88 8.17 4.74
C TYR A 264 -24.80 9.31 4.33
N ALA A 265 -25.78 9.00 3.48
CA ALA A 265 -27.00 9.82 3.39
C ALA A 265 -27.94 9.37 4.50
N LEU A 266 -28.31 10.28 5.39
CA LEU A 266 -29.26 9.99 6.44
C LEU A 266 -30.69 10.04 5.90
N PRO A 267 -31.60 9.18 6.38
CA PRO A 267 -33.02 9.32 6.10
C PRO A 267 -33.52 10.67 6.65
N LYS A 268 -34.41 11.32 5.91
CA LYS A 268 -35.10 12.50 6.43
C LYS A 268 -35.91 12.08 7.64
N GLY A 269 -35.54 12.54 8.81
CA GLY A 269 -36.26 12.36 10.06
C GLY A 269 -37.41 13.33 10.21
#